data_fd2eff541cafa8d69215c8c46be134b3
#
_entry.id   fd2eff541cafa8d69215c8c46be134b3
#
_cell.length_a   1.000
_cell.length_b   1.000
_cell.length_c   1.000
_cell.angle_alpha   90.00
_cell.angle_beta   90.00
_cell.angle_gamma   90.00
#
_symmetry.space_group_name_H-M   'P 1'
#
loop_
_entity.id
_entity.type
_entity.pdbx_description
1 polymer ?
#
loop_
_entity_poly.entity_id
_entity_poly.type
_entity_poly.pdbx_seq_one_letter_code
_entity_poly.pdbx_strand_id
1 'polypeptide(L)'
;QEWSQAMNLARIRRRDSQAKLVVLAGPGHIRERALAGVKPMAQWFAEFTGVNPYTIDQAQMVDYCPEKADPLYQELDLNRSTVLVKDDRVFVQHDFDPGSDERFKRCYDVQIFHPKTVYQNNRPDWLRMNGLRRTYPFNPDKHQMNYPCLVRAYREGEDTAFAIPVDVIEVVEPSTPVALVLPTGTYQLLLKDRQQNKQLTIQVE
;
A
#
# COMPACT_ATOMS: atom_id res chain seq x y z
N GLN A 1 3.51 3.88 -21.84
CA GLN A 1 3.93 3.36 -20.52
C GLN A 1 3.57 1.88 -20.39
N GLU A 2 2.30 1.49 -20.52
CA GLU A 2 1.80 0.12 -20.37
C GLU A 2 2.57 -0.92 -21.22
N TRP A 3 2.72 -0.61 -22.49
CA TRP A 3 3.46 -1.44 -23.45
C TRP A 3 4.92 -1.68 -23.03
N SER A 4 5.61 -0.62 -22.59
CA SER A 4 7.03 -0.70 -22.19
C SER A 4 7.22 -1.55 -20.92
N GLN A 5 6.32 -1.41 -19.95
CA GLN A 5 6.33 -2.22 -18.73
C GLN A 5 6.11 -3.70 -19.05
N ALA A 6 5.10 -4.01 -19.84
CA ALA A 6 4.80 -5.37 -20.29
C ALA A 6 5.97 -6.00 -21.08
N MET A 7 6.61 -5.22 -21.97
CA MET A 7 7.77 -5.67 -22.73
C MET A 7 8.95 -6.03 -21.83
N ASN A 8 9.22 -5.24 -20.77
CA ASN A 8 10.28 -5.53 -19.82
C ASN A 8 10.03 -6.84 -19.05
N LEU A 9 8.79 -7.07 -18.61
CA LEU A 9 8.39 -8.34 -17.98
C LEU A 9 8.49 -9.51 -18.96
N ALA A 10 8.04 -9.34 -20.19
CA ALA A 10 8.13 -10.38 -21.23
C ALA A 10 9.57 -10.76 -21.55
N ARG A 11 10.53 -9.83 -21.47
CA ARG A 11 11.97 -10.13 -21.63
C ARG A 11 12.50 -11.09 -20.56
N ILE A 12 12.02 -10.97 -19.32
CA ILE A 12 12.38 -11.90 -18.25
C ILE A 12 11.91 -13.31 -18.61
N ARG A 13 10.63 -13.45 -19.00
CA ARG A 13 10.03 -14.73 -19.40
C ARG A 13 10.71 -15.35 -20.62
N ARG A 14 11.18 -14.54 -21.56
CA ARG A 14 11.95 -15.04 -22.73
C ARG A 14 13.32 -15.58 -22.35
N ARG A 15 13.97 -15.02 -21.33
CA ARG A 15 15.27 -15.48 -20.83
C ARG A 15 15.13 -16.74 -19.98
N ASP A 16 14.06 -16.81 -19.20
CA ASP A 16 13.74 -17.95 -18.33
C ASP A 16 12.23 -18.22 -18.39
N SER A 17 11.84 -19.25 -19.13
CA SER A 17 10.43 -19.65 -19.28
C SER A 17 9.81 -20.19 -17.98
N GLN A 18 10.63 -20.59 -17.00
CA GLN A 18 10.18 -21.08 -15.69
C GLN A 18 10.13 -19.98 -14.62
N ALA A 19 10.58 -18.76 -14.92
CA ALA A 19 10.56 -17.66 -13.97
C ALA A 19 9.15 -17.40 -13.48
N LYS A 20 8.99 -17.34 -12.15
CA LYS A 20 7.76 -16.87 -11.47
C LYS A 20 7.88 -15.38 -11.25
N LEU A 21 6.95 -14.61 -11.79
CA LEU A 21 6.94 -13.15 -11.65
C LEU A 21 5.83 -12.74 -10.69
N VAL A 22 6.18 -11.94 -9.68
CA VAL A 22 5.25 -11.21 -8.84
C VAL A 22 5.42 -9.73 -9.15
N VAL A 23 4.36 -9.07 -9.58
CA VAL A 23 4.39 -7.66 -10.01
C VAL A 23 3.45 -6.86 -9.12
N LEU A 24 4.00 -5.88 -8.41
CA LEU A 24 3.22 -4.89 -7.68
C LEU A 24 3.04 -3.65 -8.56
N ALA A 25 1.81 -3.35 -8.91
CA ALA A 25 1.47 -2.20 -9.75
C ALA A 25 0.11 -1.61 -9.33
N GLY A 26 -0.18 -0.40 -9.78
CA GLY A 26 -1.50 0.20 -9.56
C GLY A 26 -2.60 -0.60 -10.28
N PRO A 27 -3.85 -0.55 -9.79
CA PRO A 27 -4.94 -1.40 -10.28
C PRO A 27 -5.22 -1.20 -11.77
N GLY A 28 -5.06 0.00 -12.32
CA GLY A 28 -5.23 0.25 -13.74
C GLY A 28 -4.28 -0.54 -14.64
N HIS A 29 -3.06 -0.83 -14.18
CA HIS A 29 -2.04 -1.55 -14.96
C HIS A 29 -2.30 -3.06 -15.02
N ILE A 30 -2.93 -3.61 -13.99
CA ILE A 30 -3.18 -5.06 -13.87
C ILE A 30 -4.53 -5.49 -14.42
N ARG A 31 -5.35 -4.57 -14.92
CA ARG A 31 -6.63 -4.92 -15.55
C ARG A 31 -6.41 -5.86 -16.74
N GLU A 32 -7.30 -6.80 -16.90
CA GLU A 32 -7.26 -7.74 -18.03
C GLU A 32 -7.96 -7.22 -19.28
N ARG A 33 -8.59 -6.05 -19.18
CA ARG A 33 -9.36 -5.45 -20.28
C ARG A 33 -8.99 -3.98 -20.46
N ALA A 34 -9.02 -3.56 -21.73
CA ALA A 34 -8.87 -2.17 -22.09
C ALA A 34 -9.99 -1.30 -21.50
N LEU A 35 -9.63 -0.09 -21.08
CA LEU A 35 -10.56 0.94 -20.66
C LEU A 35 -10.36 2.18 -21.53
N ALA A 36 -11.43 2.71 -22.08
CA ALA A 36 -11.40 3.87 -22.98
C ALA A 36 -10.35 3.74 -24.11
N GLY A 37 -10.21 2.54 -24.66
CA GLY A 37 -9.25 2.25 -25.74
C GLY A 37 -7.79 2.09 -25.29
N VAL A 38 -7.49 2.24 -24.01
CA VAL A 38 -6.13 2.04 -23.46
C VAL A 38 -5.99 0.60 -22.98
N LYS A 39 -5.06 -0.13 -23.61
CA LYS A 39 -4.74 -1.50 -23.24
C LYS A 39 -3.77 -1.51 -22.06
N PRO A 40 -4.11 -2.15 -20.92
CA PRO A 40 -3.27 -2.17 -19.72
C PRO A 40 -2.06 -3.11 -19.86
N MET A 41 -1.11 -2.99 -18.94
CA MET A 41 0.12 -3.77 -18.90
C MET A 41 -0.15 -5.30 -18.88
N ALA A 42 -1.10 -5.75 -18.05
CA ALA A 42 -1.44 -7.17 -17.94
C ALA A 42 -1.90 -7.76 -19.29
N GLN A 43 -2.74 -7.04 -20.02
CA GLN A 43 -3.21 -7.47 -21.34
C GLN A 43 -2.07 -7.51 -22.37
N TRP A 44 -1.19 -6.49 -22.38
CA TRP A 44 0.01 -6.50 -23.23
C TRP A 44 0.94 -7.65 -22.90
N PHE A 45 1.12 -7.94 -21.60
CA PHE A 45 1.96 -9.07 -21.18
C PHE A 45 1.41 -10.41 -21.68
N ALA A 46 0.10 -10.63 -21.57
CA ALA A 46 -0.54 -11.83 -22.10
C ALA A 46 -0.31 -11.98 -23.61
N GLU A 47 -0.45 -10.90 -24.38
CA GLU A 47 -0.21 -10.90 -25.82
C GLU A 47 1.25 -11.20 -26.19
N PHE A 48 2.23 -10.66 -25.43
CA PHE A 48 3.65 -10.87 -25.71
C PHE A 48 4.16 -12.25 -25.34
N THR A 49 3.53 -12.90 -24.38
CA THR A 49 4.05 -14.14 -23.76
C THR A 49 3.15 -15.36 -23.97
N GLY A 50 1.90 -15.17 -24.35
CA GLY A 50 0.88 -16.21 -24.35
C GLY A 50 0.47 -16.68 -22.94
N VAL A 51 0.95 -16.01 -21.87
CA VAL A 51 0.64 -16.35 -20.48
C VAL A 51 -0.35 -15.34 -19.93
N ASN A 52 -1.54 -15.81 -19.53
CA ASN A 52 -2.49 -14.97 -18.83
C ASN A 52 -1.98 -14.73 -17.39
N PRO A 53 -1.71 -13.48 -16.97
CA PRO A 53 -1.32 -13.21 -15.60
C PRO A 53 -2.53 -13.43 -14.68
N TYR A 54 -2.29 -13.93 -13.47
CA TYR A 54 -3.30 -13.98 -12.43
C TYR A 54 -3.34 -12.62 -11.71
N THR A 55 -4.47 -11.93 -11.81
CA THR A 55 -4.59 -10.54 -11.39
C THR A 55 -5.37 -10.40 -10.09
N ILE A 56 -4.81 -9.66 -9.13
CA ILE A 56 -5.36 -9.48 -7.79
C ILE A 56 -5.53 -7.98 -7.52
N ASP A 57 -6.77 -7.50 -7.48
CA ASP A 57 -7.05 -6.13 -7.05
C ASP A 57 -7.08 -6.05 -5.51
N GLN A 58 -6.29 -5.15 -4.96
CA GLN A 58 -6.22 -4.86 -3.52
C GLN A 58 -6.49 -3.38 -3.20
N ALA A 59 -6.90 -2.61 -4.18
CA ALA A 59 -6.96 -1.16 -4.04
C ALA A 59 -8.39 -0.59 -3.96
N GLN A 60 -9.38 -1.33 -4.48
CA GLN A 60 -10.75 -0.81 -4.53
C GLN A 60 -11.53 -1.06 -3.24
N MET A 61 -11.35 -2.25 -2.64
CA MET A 61 -12.08 -2.67 -1.43
C MET A 61 -11.21 -2.47 -0.19
N VAL A 62 -10.86 -1.22 0.08
CA VAL A 62 -10.08 -0.76 1.22
C VAL A 62 -10.81 0.37 1.93
N ASP A 63 -10.42 0.64 3.18
CA ASP A 63 -10.87 1.80 3.94
C ASP A 63 -10.27 3.07 3.35
N TYR A 64 -10.96 3.58 2.36
CA TYR A 64 -10.62 4.79 1.63
C TYR A 64 -11.46 5.96 2.14
N CYS A 65 -11.36 7.12 1.47
CA CYS A 65 -12.24 8.26 1.76
C CYS A 65 -13.72 7.81 1.80
N PRO A 66 -14.44 7.97 2.92
CA PRO A 66 -15.82 7.47 3.08
C PRO A 66 -16.77 7.89 1.96
N GLU A 67 -16.55 9.07 1.38
CA GLU A 67 -17.37 9.61 0.28
C GLU A 67 -17.17 8.86 -1.05
N LYS A 68 -16.11 8.10 -1.17
CA LYS A 68 -15.75 7.32 -2.37
C LYS A 68 -15.74 5.82 -2.11
N ALA A 69 -16.03 5.41 -0.89
CA ALA A 69 -16.05 3.99 -0.54
C ALA A 69 -17.23 3.31 -1.25
N ASP A 70 -16.96 2.12 -1.75
CA ASP A 70 -18.00 1.30 -2.37
C ASP A 70 -19.11 0.97 -1.39
N PRO A 71 -20.39 1.11 -1.74
CA PRO A 71 -21.50 0.79 -0.85
C PRO A 71 -21.47 -0.63 -0.30
N LEU A 72 -21.12 -1.63 -1.12
CA LEU A 72 -20.98 -3.00 -0.66
C LEU A 72 -19.88 -3.12 0.39
N TYR A 73 -18.73 -2.47 0.17
CA TYR A 73 -17.64 -2.48 1.13
C TYR A 73 -18.03 -1.82 2.47
N GLN A 74 -18.86 -0.78 2.44
CA GLN A 74 -19.31 -0.11 3.66
C GLN A 74 -20.19 -0.99 4.54
N GLU A 75 -20.97 -1.89 3.93
CA GLU A 75 -21.87 -2.81 4.65
C GLU A 75 -21.12 -4.01 5.25
N LEU A 76 -19.89 -4.29 4.80
CA LEU A 76 -19.13 -5.43 5.28
C LEU A 76 -18.43 -5.13 6.61
N ASP A 77 -18.60 -6.03 7.57
CA ASP A 77 -17.85 -6.03 8.83
C ASP A 77 -16.79 -7.14 8.79
N LEU A 78 -15.61 -6.79 8.30
CA LEU A 78 -14.50 -7.70 8.09
C LEU A 78 -13.46 -7.53 9.20
N ASN A 79 -12.99 -8.63 9.76
CA ASN A 79 -11.90 -8.64 10.75
C ASN A 79 -10.55 -9.05 10.16
N ARG A 80 -10.51 -9.43 8.89
CA ARG A 80 -9.29 -9.79 8.13
C ARG A 80 -9.52 -9.60 6.63
N SER A 81 -8.43 -9.47 5.89
CA SER A 81 -8.47 -9.45 4.42
C SER A 81 -9.11 -10.73 3.88
N THR A 82 -10.11 -10.59 3.04
CA THR A 82 -11.02 -11.68 2.64
C THR A 82 -11.28 -11.61 1.13
N VAL A 83 -11.42 -12.78 0.53
CA VAL A 83 -11.98 -12.94 -0.81
C VAL A 83 -13.43 -13.37 -0.65
N LEU A 84 -14.34 -12.68 -1.29
CA LEU A 84 -15.75 -13.04 -1.29
C LEU A 84 -16.04 -14.09 -2.36
N VAL A 85 -16.97 -15.00 -2.06
CA VAL A 85 -17.45 -16.02 -2.98
C VAL A 85 -18.97 -15.89 -3.10
N LYS A 86 -19.47 -15.89 -4.32
CA LYS A 86 -20.90 -15.88 -4.63
C LYS A 86 -21.17 -16.94 -5.70
N ASP A 87 -22.17 -17.78 -5.49
CA ASP A 87 -22.55 -18.85 -6.42
C ASP A 87 -21.35 -19.73 -6.84
N ASP A 88 -20.53 -20.15 -5.85
CA ASP A 88 -19.30 -20.96 -6.00
C ASP A 88 -18.21 -20.31 -6.86
N ARG A 89 -18.28 -19.00 -7.08
CA ARG A 89 -17.27 -18.23 -7.83
C ARG A 89 -16.71 -17.10 -7.00
N VAL A 90 -15.43 -16.81 -7.22
CA VAL A 90 -14.80 -15.63 -6.64
C VAL A 90 -15.56 -14.40 -7.11
N PHE A 91 -16.04 -13.62 -6.15
CA PHE A 91 -16.73 -12.37 -6.41
C PHE A 91 -15.71 -11.27 -6.71
N VAL A 92 -15.92 -10.59 -7.83
CA VAL A 92 -15.16 -9.39 -8.21
C VAL A 92 -16.18 -8.34 -8.58
N GLN A 93 -16.12 -7.19 -7.92
CA GLN A 93 -16.96 -6.06 -8.31
C GLN A 93 -16.45 -5.51 -9.65
N HIS A 94 -17.37 -5.30 -10.55
CA HIS A 94 -17.04 -4.75 -11.85
C HIS A 94 -16.78 -3.25 -11.73
N ASP A 95 -15.76 -2.76 -12.40
CA ASP A 95 -15.61 -1.32 -12.62
C ASP A 95 -16.85 -0.81 -13.32
N PHE A 96 -17.48 0.15 -12.69
CA PHE A 96 -18.68 0.78 -13.21
C PHE A 96 -18.28 1.83 -14.27
N ASP A 97 -18.48 1.51 -15.54
CA ASP A 97 -18.45 2.50 -16.61
C ASP A 97 -19.91 2.81 -17.02
N PRO A 98 -20.46 3.97 -16.63
CA PRO A 98 -21.85 4.31 -16.89
C PRO A 98 -22.08 4.67 -18.34
N GLY A 99 -21.94 3.75 -19.23
CA GLY A 99 -22.17 4.01 -20.67
C GLY A 99 -21.91 2.83 -21.61
N SER A 100 -21.26 1.77 -21.17
CA SER A 100 -20.96 0.63 -22.01
C SER A 100 -21.58 -0.68 -21.49
N ASP A 101 -22.03 -1.54 -22.42
CA ASP A 101 -22.43 -2.92 -22.09
C ASP A 101 -21.24 -3.78 -21.62
N GLU A 102 -20.04 -3.22 -21.64
CA GLU A 102 -18.83 -3.81 -21.08
C GLU A 102 -18.74 -3.70 -19.55
N ARG A 103 -19.67 -2.94 -18.92
CA ARG A 103 -19.75 -2.71 -17.45
C ARG A 103 -19.76 -3.97 -16.59
N PHE A 104 -20.15 -5.10 -17.16
CA PHE A 104 -20.28 -6.37 -16.46
C PHE A 104 -19.14 -7.34 -16.74
N LYS A 105 -18.10 -6.90 -17.43
CA LYS A 105 -16.96 -7.77 -17.75
C LYS A 105 -15.94 -7.71 -16.64
N ARG A 106 -15.61 -8.87 -16.10
CA ARG A 106 -14.59 -9.05 -15.07
C ARG A 106 -13.23 -8.47 -15.54
N CYS A 107 -12.65 -7.62 -14.69
CA CYS A 107 -11.38 -6.96 -14.96
C CYS A 107 -10.19 -7.57 -14.22
N TYR A 108 -10.46 -8.36 -13.19
CA TYR A 108 -9.47 -9.03 -12.33
C TYR A 108 -9.92 -10.46 -12.03
N ASP A 109 -8.97 -11.36 -11.78
CA ASP A 109 -9.28 -12.72 -11.32
C ASP A 109 -9.81 -12.72 -9.88
N VAL A 110 -9.19 -11.90 -9.02
CA VAL A 110 -9.54 -11.81 -7.60
C VAL A 110 -9.57 -10.35 -7.16
N GLN A 111 -10.50 -10.07 -6.27
CA GLN A 111 -10.56 -8.82 -5.52
C GLN A 111 -10.49 -9.13 -4.03
N ILE A 112 -9.59 -8.47 -3.33
CA ILE A 112 -9.42 -8.63 -1.88
C ILE A 112 -10.16 -7.50 -1.19
N PHE A 113 -11.04 -7.87 -0.26
CA PHE A 113 -11.75 -6.96 0.63
C PHE A 113 -10.96 -6.86 1.93
N HIS A 114 -10.47 -5.68 2.26
CA HIS A 114 -9.69 -5.43 3.46
C HIS A 114 -10.59 -5.02 4.64
N PRO A 115 -10.23 -5.31 5.89
CA PRO A 115 -10.95 -4.78 7.04
C PRO A 115 -10.85 -3.26 7.11
N LYS A 116 -11.79 -2.63 7.79
CA LYS A 116 -11.70 -1.20 8.12
C LYS A 116 -10.48 -0.96 9.00
N THR A 117 -9.80 0.15 8.75
CA THR A 117 -8.58 0.49 9.49
C THR A 117 -8.92 0.92 10.92
N VAL A 118 -8.31 0.26 11.89
CA VAL A 118 -8.33 0.67 13.28
C VAL A 118 -7.11 1.54 13.57
N TYR A 119 -7.32 2.68 14.22
CA TYR A 119 -6.25 3.62 14.56
C TYR A 119 -5.93 3.58 16.06
N GLN A 120 -4.64 3.53 16.38
CA GLN A 120 -4.10 3.68 17.72
C GLN A 120 -3.01 4.76 17.72
N ASN A 121 -3.13 5.78 18.58
CA ASN A 121 -2.21 6.92 18.58
C ASN A 121 -2.04 7.56 17.19
N ASN A 122 -3.13 7.75 16.47
CA ASN A 122 -3.17 8.24 15.10
C ASN A 122 -2.35 7.40 14.08
N ARG A 123 -2.12 6.14 14.41
CA ARG A 123 -1.42 5.19 13.53
C ARG A 123 -2.33 4.02 13.20
N PRO A 124 -2.43 3.62 11.92
CA PRO A 124 -3.17 2.43 11.56
C PRO A 124 -2.53 1.19 12.19
N ASP A 125 -3.36 0.32 12.74
CA ASP A 125 -2.92 -0.87 13.47
C ASP A 125 -2.19 -1.90 12.60
N TRP A 126 -2.51 -1.97 11.33
CA TRP A 126 -1.82 -2.84 10.36
C TRP A 126 -0.33 -2.54 10.22
N LEU A 127 0.14 -1.31 10.57
CA LEU A 127 1.57 -1.00 10.62
C LEU A 127 2.35 -1.89 11.60
N ARG A 128 1.67 -2.46 12.60
CA ARG A 128 2.28 -3.37 13.57
C ARG A 128 2.63 -4.75 12.97
N MET A 129 2.18 -5.05 11.74
CA MET A 129 2.50 -6.26 10.99
C MET A 129 2.35 -7.54 11.84
N ASN A 130 1.17 -7.73 12.46
CA ASN A 130 0.88 -8.85 13.38
C ASN A 130 1.87 -8.95 14.56
N GLY A 131 2.34 -7.82 15.08
CA GLY A 131 3.24 -7.78 16.23
C GLY A 131 4.73 -7.83 15.89
N LEU A 132 5.11 -7.86 14.61
CA LEU A 132 6.51 -7.74 14.18
C LEU A 132 7.10 -6.36 14.42
N ARG A 133 6.24 -5.36 14.62
CA ARG A 133 6.63 -3.99 14.96
C ARG A 133 6.02 -3.58 16.30
N ARG A 134 6.74 -2.77 17.04
CA ARG A 134 6.36 -2.21 18.33
C ARG A 134 5.96 -0.75 18.18
N THR A 135 5.03 -0.31 19.00
CA THR A 135 4.64 1.09 19.10
C THR A 135 5.62 1.80 20.04
N TYR A 136 6.27 2.82 19.55
CA TYR A 136 7.18 3.68 20.32
C TYR A 136 6.55 5.07 20.42
N PRO A 137 5.96 5.45 21.58
CA PRO A 137 5.36 6.77 21.79
C PRO A 137 6.43 7.86 21.66
N PHE A 138 6.14 8.89 20.89
CA PHE A 138 7.07 9.99 20.65
C PHE A 138 6.44 11.32 21.05
N ASN A 139 7.22 12.13 21.76
CA ASN A 139 6.81 13.48 22.16
C ASN A 139 7.89 14.50 21.75
N PRO A 140 7.60 15.36 20.73
CA PRO A 140 8.53 16.41 20.28
C PRO A 140 8.93 17.41 21.36
N ASP A 141 8.05 17.72 22.33
CA ASP A 141 8.32 18.69 23.42
C ASP A 141 9.52 18.28 24.28
N LYS A 142 9.67 16.97 24.54
CA LYS A 142 10.84 16.45 25.27
C LYS A 142 12.16 16.73 24.55
N HIS A 143 12.09 17.05 23.27
CA HIS A 143 13.24 17.35 22.43
C HIS A 143 13.29 18.82 22.00
N GLN A 144 12.44 19.67 22.58
CA GLN A 144 12.39 21.10 22.30
C GLN A 144 12.24 21.39 20.78
N MET A 145 11.37 20.62 20.12
CA MET A 145 11.02 20.84 18.72
C MET A 145 9.78 21.74 18.62
N ASN A 146 9.73 22.57 17.57
CA ASN A 146 8.52 23.33 17.23
C ASN A 146 7.58 22.49 16.36
N TYR A 147 6.35 22.97 16.21
CA TYR A 147 5.33 22.31 15.38
C TYR A 147 5.09 23.08 14.05
N PRO A 148 4.80 22.39 12.95
CA PRO A 148 4.84 20.94 12.80
C PRO A 148 6.27 20.39 12.84
N CYS A 149 6.40 19.16 13.37
CA CYS A 149 7.68 18.45 13.45
C CYS A 149 7.61 17.14 12.67
N LEU A 150 8.54 16.95 11.74
CA LEU A 150 8.72 15.70 11.00
C LEU A 150 9.76 14.83 11.73
N VAL A 151 9.40 13.58 12.00
CA VAL A 151 10.28 12.59 12.63
C VAL A 151 10.46 11.41 11.67
N ARG A 152 11.71 11.08 11.36
CA ARG A 152 12.10 9.97 10.49
C ARG A 152 12.98 9.01 11.25
N ALA A 153 12.63 7.72 11.24
CA ALA A 153 13.39 6.68 11.91
C ALA A 153 14.19 5.85 10.91
N TYR A 154 15.49 5.78 11.07
CA TYR A 154 16.41 4.97 10.28
C TYR A 154 17.06 3.90 11.17
N ARG A 155 17.44 2.76 10.62
CA ARG A 155 18.23 1.79 11.36
C ARG A 155 19.61 2.37 11.71
N GLU A 156 20.13 1.99 12.85
CA GLU A 156 21.49 2.38 13.21
C GLU A 156 22.49 1.93 12.13
N GLY A 157 23.44 2.82 11.79
CA GLY A 157 24.46 2.57 10.76
C GLY A 157 24.03 2.82 9.33
N GLU A 158 22.75 3.14 9.05
CA GLU A 158 22.33 3.52 7.71
C GLU A 158 22.74 4.96 7.38
N ASP A 159 23.13 5.20 6.13
CA ASP A 159 23.34 6.56 5.61
C ASP A 159 22.01 7.23 5.34
N THR A 160 21.60 8.11 6.22
CA THR A 160 20.30 8.80 6.18
C THR A 160 20.11 9.71 4.98
N ALA A 161 21.17 10.02 4.20
CA ALA A 161 21.06 10.76 2.97
C ALA A 161 20.48 9.92 1.81
N PHE A 162 20.66 8.62 1.86
CA PHE A 162 20.24 7.69 0.81
C PHE A 162 19.26 6.63 1.29
N ALA A 163 19.25 6.32 2.59
CA ALA A 163 18.37 5.31 3.15
C ALA A 163 16.89 5.74 3.15
N ILE A 164 16.02 4.77 2.99
CA ILE A 164 14.58 4.97 3.18
C ILE A 164 14.28 4.79 4.67
N PRO A 165 13.62 5.77 5.33
CA PRO A 165 13.27 5.61 6.74
C PRO A 165 12.32 4.43 6.96
N VAL A 166 12.52 3.71 8.05
CA VAL A 166 11.69 2.56 8.44
C VAL A 166 10.28 3.01 8.82
N ASP A 167 10.17 4.21 9.39
CA ASP A 167 8.89 4.88 9.68
C ASP A 167 9.06 6.40 9.67
N VAL A 168 7.96 7.09 9.35
CA VAL A 168 7.90 8.55 9.29
C VAL A 168 6.60 9.01 9.94
N ILE A 169 6.69 10.02 10.80
CA ILE A 169 5.52 10.69 11.39
C ILE A 169 5.66 12.20 11.27
N GLU A 170 4.55 12.87 11.04
CA GLU A 170 4.41 14.31 11.22
C GLU A 170 3.59 14.58 12.46
N VAL A 171 4.11 15.40 13.35
CA VAL A 171 3.40 15.87 14.55
C VAL A 171 3.01 17.31 14.32
N VAL A 172 1.71 17.54 14.13
CA VAL A 172 1.19 18.85 13.71
C VAL A 172 1.06 19.80 14.89
N GLU A 173 0.68 19.26 16.07
CA GLU A 173 0.42 20.03 17.28
C GLU A 173 0.73 19.24 18.55
N PRO A 174 0.95 19.91 19.69
CA PRO A 174 1.38 19.27 20.95
C PRO A 174 0.39 18.22 21.49
N SER A 175 -0.90 18.45 21.31
CA SER A 175 -1.98 17.61 21.85
C SER A 175 -2.19 16.29 21.11
N THR A 176 -1.57 16.14 19.94
CA THR A 176 -1.77 14.94 19.12
C THR A 176 -0.90 13.78 19.58
N PRO A 177 -1.47 12.72 20.17
CA PRO A 177 -0.69 11.54 20.52
C PRO A 177 -0.20 10.86 19.24
N VAL A 178 1.12 10.69 19.15
CA VAL A 178 1.76 10.04 18.00
C VAL A 178 2.75 8.98 18.46
N ALA A 179 2.97 8.01 17.59
CA ALA A 179 3.94 6.96 17.85
C ALA A 179 4.62 6.53 16.56
N LEU A 180 5.90 6.20 16.67
CA LEU A 180 6.59 5.41 15.64
C LEU A 180 6.20 3.94 15.79
N VAL A 181 6.16 3.23 14.67
CA VAL A 181 5.86 1.78 14.64
C VAL A 181 7.04 1.06 14.00
N LEU A 182 7.91 0.49 14.84
CA LEU A 182 9.23 0.01 14.46
C LEU A 182 9.44 -1.46 14.86
N PRO A 183 10.17 -2.26 14.08
CA PRO A 183 10.75 -3.51 14.58
C PRO A 183 11.61 -3.28 15.82
N THR A 184 11.89 -4.35 16.60
CA THR A 184 12.90 -4.27 17.67
C THR A 184 14.27 -3.92 17.08
N GLY A 185 15.03 -3.10 17.80
CA GLY A 185 16.36 -2.68 17.38
C GLY A 185 16.70 -1.24 17.74
N THR A 186 17.90 -0.80 17.33
CA THR A 186 18.42 0.55 17.52
C THR A 186 18.14 1.40 16.29
N TYR A 187 17.68 2.62 16.53
CA TYR A 187 17.30 3.55 15.50
C TYR A 187 17.90 4.93 15.71
N GLN A 188 18.29 5.55 14.61
CA GLN A 188 18.61 6.95 14.53
C GLN A 188 17.35 7.72 14.12
N LEU A 189 16.88 8.63 14.95
CA LEU A 189 15.78 9.52 14.64
C LEU A 189 16.32 10.85 14.14
N LEU A 190 15.82 11.29 12.98
CA LEU A 190 16.02 12.65 12.49
C LEU A 190 14.73 13.45 12.68
N LEU A 191 14.80 14.45 13.52
CA LEU A 191 13.72 15.39 13.81
C LEU A 191 13.96 16.66 13.04
N LYS A 192 12.91 17.17 12.38
CA LYS A 192 12.98 18.40 11.63
C LYS A 192 11.73 19.25 11.84
N ASP A 193 11.92 20.48 12.24
CA ASP A 193 10.91 21.54 12.18
C ASP A 193 11.36 22.67 11.22
N ARG A 194 10.68 23.81 11.23
CA ARG A 194 10.99 24.95 10.36
C ARG A 194 12.30 25.65 10.71
N GLN A 195 12.81 25.49 11.94
CA GLN A 195 13.92 26.27 12.46
C GLN A 195 15.16 25.41 12.75
N GLN A 196 14.98 24.12 13.03
CA GLN A 196 16.07 23.26 13.50
C GLN A 196 15.94 21.82 13.02
N ASN A 197 17.09 21.14 13.04
CA ASN A 197 17.18 19.70 12.88
C ASN A 197 17.87 19.13 14.11
N LYS A 198 17.36 18.00 14.62
CA LYS A 198 17.99 17.25 15.72
C LYS A 198 18.10 15.80 15.36
N GLN A 199 19.08 15.16 15.93
CA GLN A 199 19.31 13.74 15.80
C GLN A 199 19.41 13.11 17.19
N LEU A 200 18.81 11.94 17.35
CA LEU A 200 18.88 11.16 18.57
C LEU A 200 18.84 9.67 18.27
N THR A 201 19.36 8.87 19.20
CA THR A 201 19.30 7.41 19.09
C THR A 201 18.27 6.89 20.08
N ILE A 202 17.49 5.90 19.64
CA ILE A 202 16.51 5.20 20.48
C ILE A 202 16.70 3.70 20.38
N GLN A 203 16.30 2.99 21.43
CA GLN A 203 16.21 1.53 21.48
C GLN A 203 14.73 1.15 21.53
N VAL A 204 14.31 0.23 20.65
CA VAL A 204 12.97 -0.37 20.63
C VAL A 204 13.07 -1.83 21.03
N GLU A 205 12.40 -2.22 22.12
CA GLU A 205 12.40 -3.57 22.69
C GLU A 205 11.18 -4.41 22.25
#